data_61f211ee4b6cbf6627ae88fb0f95bbeb
#
_entry.id   61f211ee4b6cbf6627ae88fb0f95bbeb
#
_cell.length_a   1.000
_cell.length_b   1.000
_cell.length_c   1.000
_cell.angle_alpha   90.00
_cell.angle_beta   90.00
_cell.angle_gamma   90.00
#
_symmetry.space_group_name_H-M   'P 1'
#
loop_
_entity.id
_entity.type
_entity.pdbx_description
1 polymer ?
#
loop_
_entity_poly.entity_id
_entity_poly.type
_entity_poly.pdbx_seq_one_letter_code
_entity_poly.pdbx_strand_id
1 'polypeptide(L)'
;MDDPIAVALKFAFLILLFLFIVWVVRSSSRDLIGSEQADFDPLLDAGEGQAPIDLKRGVSPKLVVVAARKYETGSSFDLLGGLLLGRDKPAEVIVDDVFASARHARITPRGPYNFLEDLGSTNGTYLNGTRVEGPQRLSPGDKITIGDTEFRYEE
;
A
#
# COMPACT_ATOMS: atom_id res chain seq x y z
N MET A 1 4.68 -16.22 -55.90
CA MET A 1 6.02 -16.35 -55.30
C MET A 1 6.06 -15.33 -54.16
N ASP A 2 5.97 -15.85 -52.97
CA ASP A 2 5.99 -14.93 -51.79
C ASP A 2 7.42 -14.42 -51.64
N ASP A 3 7.52 -13.09 -51.59
CA ASP A 3 8.81 -12.42 -51.40
C ASP A 3 9.45 -12.87 -50.08
N PRO A 4 10.66 -13.46 -50.11
CA PRO A 4 11.32 -13.96 -48.91
C PRO A 4 11.50 -12.86 -47.83
N ILE A 5 11.57 -11.58 -48.25
CA ILE A 5 11.65 -10.42 -47.37
C ILE A 5 10.31 -10.20 -46.63
N ALA A 6 9.18 -10.36 -47.33
CA ALA A 6 7.85 -10.20 -46.70
C ALA A 6 7.58 -11.32 -45.67
N VAL A 7 8.04 -12.55 -45.95
CA VAL A 7 7.94 -13.67 -45.02
C VAL A 7 8.81 -13.43 -43.77
N ALA A 8 10.05 -12.97 -43.96
CA ALA A 8 10.96 -12.64 -42.86
C ALA A 8 10.39 -11.51 -41.95
N LEU A 9 9.76 -10.49 -42.57
CA LEU A 9 9.16 -9.39 -41.83
C LEU A 9 7.97 -9.85 -40.98
N LYS A 10 7.13 -10.77 -41.48
CA LYS A 10 6.02 -11.37 -40.75
C LYS A 10 6.51 -12.13 -39.51
N PHE A 11 7.55 -12.93 -39.63
CA PHE A 11 8.13 -13.66 -38.49
C PHE A 11 8.79 -12.72 -37.48
N ALA A 12 9.50 -11.67 -37.92
CA ALA A 12 10.09 -10.69 -37.06
C ALA A 12 9.01 -9.97 -36.25
N PHE A 13 7.89 -9.57 -36.86
CA PHE A 13 6.76 -8.95 -36.19
C PHE A 13 6.11 -9.90 -35.17
N LEU A 14 5.92 -11.17 -35.49
CA LEU A 14 5.36 -12.14 -34.55
C LEU A 14 6.26 -12.38 -33.34
N ILE A 15 7.58 -12.43 -33.54
CA ILE A 15 8.54 -12.56 -32.45
C ILE A 15 8.48 -11.32 -31.54
N LEU A 16 8.42 -10.13 -32.12
CA LEU A 16 8.35 -8.88 -31.37
C LEU A 16 7.05 -8.77 -30.58
N LEU A 17 5.93 -9.16 -31.20
CA LEU A 17 4.62 -9.23 -30.55
C LEU A 17 4.63 -10.24 -29.39
N PHE A 18 5.22 -11.42 -29.60
CA PHE A 18 5.34 -12.45 -28.57
C PHE A 18 6.17 -11.96 -27.39
N LEU A 19 7.33 -11.33 -27.65
CA LEU A 19 8.16 -10.74 -26.59
C LEU A 19 7.44 -9.63 -25.84
N PHE A 20 6.65 -8.82 -26.54
CA PHE A 20 5.82 -7.78 -25.92
C PHE A 20 4.75 -8.38 -25.01
N ILE A 21 4.05 -9.43 -25.46
CA ILE A 21 3.05 -10.13 -24.63
C ILE A 21 3.70 -10.77 -23.41
N VAL A 22 4.85 -11.43 -23.57
CA VAL A 22 5.62 -12.01 -22.45
C VAL A 22 6.04 -10.91 -21.47
N TRP A 23 6.48 -9.76 -21.98
CA TRP A 23 6.86 -8.61 -21.14
C TRP A 23 5.66 -8.06 -20.36
N VAL A 24 4.49 -7.90 -21.02
CA VAL A 24 3.25 -7.45 -20.35
C VAL A 24 2.80 -8.45 -19.29
N VAL A 25 2.77 -9.75 -19.62
CA VAL A 25 2.39 -10.80 -18.66
C VAL A 25 3.37 -10.83 -17.48
N ARG A 26 4.67 -10.70 -17.75
CA ARG A 26 5.68 -10.70 -16.68
C ARG A 26 5.66 -9.41 -15.85
N SER A 27 5.30 -8.27 -16.45
CA SER A 27 5.10 -7.01 -15.72
C SER A 27 3.85 -7.05 -14.84
N SER A 28 2.77 -7.67 -15.35
CA SER A 28 1.53 -7.86 -14.58
C SER A 28 1.65 -8.92 -13.49
N SER A 29 2.54 -9.92 -13.67
CA SER A 29 2.72 -11.02 -12.70
C SER A 29 3.59 -10.64 -11.50
N ARG A 30 4.24 -9.48 -11.50
CA ARG A 30 5.00 -8.98 -10.33
C ARG A 30 4.09 -8.56 -9.19
N ASP A 31 2.80 -8.31 -9.47
CA ASP A 31 1.83 -7.93 -8.45
C ASP A 31 1.15 -9.13 -7.76
N LEU A 32 1.39 -10.37 -8.22
CA LEU A 32 0.72 -11.56 -7.70
C LEU A 32 1.60 -12.54 -6.92
N ILE A 33 2.92 -12.34 -6.88
CA ILE A 33 3.84 -13.24 -6.14
C ILE A 33 4.79 -12.38 -5.30
N GLY A 34 4.22 -11.68 -4.37
CA GLY A 34 4.90 -10.97 -3.29
C GLY A 34 4.54 -11.52 -1.92
N SER A 35 4.24 -12.82 -1.82
CA SER A 35 4.27 -13.56 -0.56
C SER A 35 5.60 -14.29 -0.44
N GLU A 36 6.69 -13.58 -0.62
CA GLU A 36 7.98 -14.05 -0.14
C GLU A 36 7.95 -13.88 1.36
N GLN A 37 7.87 -15.02 2.05
CA GLN A 37 8.27 -15.12 3.45
C GLN A 37 9.70 -14.54 3.50
N ALA A 38 9.80 -13.25 3.84
CA ALA A 38 11.03 -12.72 4.37
C ALA A 38 11.28 -13.51 5.65
N ASP A 39 12.30 -14.36 5.64
CA ASP A 39 12.82 -15.00 6.82
C ASP A 39 13.05 -13.89 7.85
N PHE A 40 12.14 -13.80 8.80
CA PHE A 40 12.24 -12.92 9.93
C PHE A 40 13.34 -13.50 10.82
N ASP A 41 14.54 -12.94 10.71
CA ASP A 41 15.62 -13.18 11.68
C ASP A 41 15.37 -12.27 12.90
N PRO A 42 14.93 -12.84 14.05
CA PRO A 42 14.58 -12.04 15.23
C PRO A 42 15.77 -11.37 15.92
N LEU A 43 17.00 -11.57 15.42
CA LEU A 43 18.21 -11.20 16.13
C LEU A 43 18.95 -9.97 15.58
N LEU A 44 18.48 -9.35 14.46
CA LEU A 44 19.21 -8.25 13.83
C LEU A 44 18.58 -6.85 13.95
N ASP A 45 17.43 -6.70 14.62
CA ASP A 45 16.84 -5.37 14.89
C ASP A 45 16.71 -5.08 16.39
N ALA A 46 17.84 -5.17 17.10
CA ALA A 46 17.98 -4.58 18.43
C ALA A 46 18.44 -3.11 18.31
N GLY A 47 17.72 -2.34 17.49
CA GLY A 47 17.80 -0.88 17.46
C GLY A 47 16.98 -0.33 18.62
N GLU A 48 17.67 0.23 19.59
CA GLU A 48 17.18 0.78 20.84
C GLU A 48 15.94 1.66 20.71
N GLY A 49 14.93 1.37 21.52
CA GLY A 49 14.06 2.40 22.10
C GLY A 49 12.64 2.52 21.58
N GLN A 50 11.87 1.44 21.52
CA GLN A 50 10.42 1.56 21.75
C GLN A 50 9.85 0.27 22.31
N ALA A 51 9.22 0.37 23.45
CA ALA A 51 8.61 -0.73 24.19
C ALA A 51 7.58 -1.50 23.34
N PRO A 52 7.44 -2.82 23.55
CA PRO A 52 6.35 -3.60 22.94
C PRO A 52 5.01 -2.95 23.28
N ILE A 53 4.05 -3.04 22.35
CA ILE A 53 2.66 -2.65 22.61
C ILE A 53 2.23 -3.33 23.91
N ASP A 54 2.02 -2.57 24.96
CA ASP A 54 1.55 -3.08 26.24
C ASP A 54 0.03 -3.33 26.12
N LEU A 55 -0.33 -4.52 25.61
CA LEU A 55 -1.71 -5.00 25.52
C LEU A 55 -2.45 -4.95 26.87
N LYS A 56 -1.73 -4.71 27.97
CA LYS A 56 -2.31 -4.53 29.30
C LYS A 56 -2.89 -3.14 29.52
N ARG A 57 -2.63 -2.16 28.68
CA ARG A 57 -3.11 -0.78 28.83
C ARG A 57 -4.51 -0.52 28.26
N GLY A 58 -5.10 -1.50 27.55
CA GLY A 58 -6.44 -1.34 26.96
C GLY A 58 -6.54 -0.26 25.87
N VAL A 59 -5.41 0.20 25.33
CA VAL A 59 -5.35 1.16 24.22
C VAL A 59 -5.16 0.36 22.93
N SER A 60 -6.21 0.31 22.11
CA SER A 60 -6.14 -0.34 20.80
C SER A 60 -5.62 0.67 19.77
N PRO A 61 -4.73 0.23 18.86
CA PRO A 61 -4.27 1.08 17.77
C PRO A 61 -5.45 1.51 16.90
N LYS A 62 -5.53 2.80 16.61
CA LYS A 62 -6.63 3.37 15.83
C LYS A 62 -6.14 4.43 14.85
N LEU A 63 -6.89 4.59 13.77
CA LEU A 63 -6.72 5.65 12.81
C LEU A 63 -7.78 6.73 13.06
N VAL A 64 -7.37 7.92 13.39
CA VAL A 64 -8.26 9.05 13.72
C VAL A 64 -8.31 10.02 12.54
N VAL A 65 -9.51 10.44 12.16
CA VAL A 65 -9.73 11.42 11.10
C VAL A 65 -9.36 12.80 11.61
N VAL A 66 -8.41 13.45 10.93
CA VAL A 66 -8.05 14.86 11.18
C VAL A 66 -8.82 15.78 10.23
N ALA A 67 -8.86 15.42 8.94
CA ALA A 67 -9.61 16.13 7.92
C ALA A 67 -10.09 15.14 6.85
N ALA A 68 -11.38 15.13 6.54
CA ALA A 68 -11.98 14.31 5.49
C ALA A 68 -13.30 14.92 5.03
N ARG A 69 -13.71 14.62 3.79
CA ARG A 69 -15.02 15.06 3.28
C ARG A 69 -16.16 14.21 3.81
N LYS A 70 -15.91 12.91 3.99
CA LYS A 70 -16.94 11.92 4.32
C LYS A 70 -17.13 11.69 5.82
N TYR A 71 -16.11 11.92 6.61
CA TYR A 71 -16.10 11.63 8.05
C TYR A 71 -15.91 12.90 8.86
N GLU A 72 -16.53 12.94 10.03
CA GLU A 72 -16.31 14.02 10.98
C GLU A 72 -14.89 13.92 11.59
N THR A 73 -14.28 15.09 11.83
CA THR A 73 -13.00 15.17 12.54
C THR A 73 -13.12 14.51 13.91
N GLY A 74 -12.16 13.65 14.25
CA GLY A 74 -12.16 12.84 15.46
C GLY A 74 -12.83 11.46 15.33
N SER A 75 -13.50 11.16 14.21
CA SER A 75 -13.92 9.78 13.94
C SER A 75 -12.72 8.84 13.92
N SER A 76 -12.87 7.62 14.42
CA SER A 76 -11.76 6.67 14.53
C SER A 76 -12.11 5.30 13.97
N PHE A 77 -11.09 4.61 13.45
CA PHE A 77 -11.17 3.26 12.90
C PHE A 77 -10.16 2.37 13.63
N ASP A 78 -10.61 1.20 14.08
CA ASP A 78 -9.77 0.21 14.75
C ASP A 78 -8.81 -0.47 13.77
N LEU A 79 -7.58 -0.70 14.18
CA LEU A 79 -6.52 -1.29 13.35
C LEU A 79 -6.18 -2.74 13.71
N LEU A 80 -6.91 -3.39 14.62
CA LEU A 80 -6.61 -4.76 15.09
C LEU A 80 -6.60 -5.80 13.95
N GLY A 81 -7.43 -5.61 12.94
CA GLY A 81 -7.52 -6.50 11.76
C GLY A 81 -6.76 -6.01 10.53
N GLY A 82 -6.09 -4.86 10.64
CA GLY A 82 -5.63 -4.11 9.47
C GLY A 82 -6.75 -3.27 8.85
N LEU A 83 -6.41 -2.43 7.87
CA LEU A 83 -7.35 -1.49 7.28
C LEU A 83 -6.98 -1.15 5.85
N LEU A 84 -7.91 -1.26 4.92
CA LEU A 84 -7.76 -0.81 3.54
C LEU A 84 -8.40 0.58 3.38
N LEU A 85 -7.62 1.53 2.88
CA LEU A 85 -8.06 2.88 2.57
C LEU A 85 -8.19 3.03 1.05
N GLY A 86 -9.25 3.66 0.58
CA GLY A 86 -9.44 3.89 -0.83
C GLY A 86 -10.76 4.59 -1.16
N ARG A 87 -10.92 5.00 -2.42
CA ARG A 87 -12.11 5.72 -2.86
C ARG A 87 -13.35 4.85 -2.95
N ASP A 88 -13.18 3.57 -3.28
CA ASP A 88 -14.29 2.67 -3.57
C ASP A 88 -14.24 1.41 -2.67
N LYS A 89 -15.37 0.69 -2.60
CA LYS A 89 -15.37 -0.65 -2.00
C LYS A 89 -14.47 -1.60 -2.81
N PRO A 90 -13.69 -2.51 -2.18
CA PRO A 90 -13.89 -3.02 -0.81
C PRO A 90 -13.10 -2.28 0.29
N ALA A 91 -12.67 -1.03 0.11
CA ALA A 91 -12.00 -0.30 1.19
C ALA A 91 -12.93 -0.16 2.42
N GLU A 92 -12.39 -0.43 3.60
CA GLU A 92 -13.08 -0.25 4.88
C GLU A 92 -13.20 1.24 5.22
N VAL A 93 -12.16 2.02 4.93
CA VAL A 93 -12.20 3.48 5.04
C VAL A 93 -12.29 4.09 3.66
N ILE A 94 -13.45 4.66 3.37
CA ILE A 94 -13.70 5.31 2.09
C ILE A 94 -13.13 6.73 2.12
N VAL A 95 -12.07 6.94 1.34
CA VAL A 95 -11.47 8.27 1.11
C VAL A 95 -12.25 8.93 -0.03
N ASP A 96 -13.21 9.78 0.31
CA ASP A 96 -14.03 10.52 -0.65
C ASP A 96 -13.24 11.71 -1.23
N ASP A 97 -12.27 11.36 -2.07
CA ASP A 97 -11.35 12.29 -2.71
C ASP A 97 -11.07 11.84 -4.14
N VAL A 98 -11.08 12.77 -5.08
CA VAL A 98 -10.79 12.52 -6.51
C VAL A 98 -9.34 12.08 -6.73
N PHE A 99 -8.45 12.44 -5.81
CA PHE A 99 -7.04 12.04 -5.84
C PHE A 99 -6.80 10.66 -5.23
N ALA A 100 -7.80 10.06 -4.56
CA ALA A 100 -7.69 8.72 -4.03
C ALA A 100 -7.95 7.66 -5.11
N SER A 101 -7.12 6.63 -5.15
CA SER A 101 -7.35 5.42 -5.95
C SER A 101 -8.41 4.52 -5.30
N ALA A 102 -9.06 3.65 -6.08
CA ALA A 102 -10.09 2.71 -5.58
C ALA A 102 -9.58 1.88 -4.38
N ARG A 103 -8.35 1.37 -4.49
CA ARG A 103 -7.54 0.77 -3.42
C ARG A 103 -6.27 1.60 -3.35
N HIS A 104 -6.12 2.41 -2.32
CA HIS A 104 -5.06 3.40 -2.28
C HIS A 104 -3.91 3.00 -1.38
N ALA A 105 -4.20 2.71 -0.13
CA ALA A 105 -3.22 2.34 0.87
C ALA A 105 -3.77 1.26 1.81
N ARG A 106 -2.88 0.55 2.47
CA ARG A 106 -3.23 -0.45 3.47
C ARG A 106 -2.43 -0.24 4.73
N ILE A 107 -3.07 -0.42 5.88
CA ILE A 107 -2.39 -0.58 7.16
C ILE A 107 -2.50 -2.05 7.56
N THR A 108 -1.38 -2.68 7.85
CA THR A 108 -1.31 -4.11 8.20
C THR A 108 -0.61 -4.27 9.54
N PRO A 109 -1.22 -4.96 10.52
CA PRO A 109 -0.53 -5.31 11.75
C PRO A 109 0.52 -6.39 11.49
N ARG A 110 1.73 -6.19 12.01
CA ARG A 110 2.83 -7.17 11.96
C ARG A 110 3.44 -7.27 13.36
N GLY A 111 3.10 -8.33 14.09
CA GLY A 111 3.46 -8.46 15.51
C GLY A 111 2.90 -7.28 16.32
N PRO A 112 3.74 -6.58 17.10
CA PRO A 112 3.31 -5.46 17.92
C PRO A 112 3.19 -4.13 17.15
N TYR A 113 3.45 -4.09 15.86
CA TYR A 113 3.53 -2.86 15.07
C TYR A 113 2.53 -2.83 13.92
N ASN A 114 2.11 -1.63 13.53
CA ASN A 114 1.32 -1.39 12.34
C ASN A 114 2.19 -0.79 11.23
N PHE A 115 2.00 -1.26 10.00
CA PHE A 115 2.73 -0.81 8.82
C PHE A 115 1.77 -0.22 7.80
N LEU A 116 2.10 0.97 7.30
CA LEU A 116 1.43 1.63 6.20
C LEU A 116 2.13 1.28 4.88
N GLU A 117 1.36 0.92 3.86
CA GLU A 117 1.84 0.60 2.53
C GLU A 117 0.95 1.28 1.48
N ASP A 118 1.57 1.92 0.49
CA ASP A 118 0.88 2.42 -0.71
C ASP A 118 0.68 1.26 -1.69
N LEU A 119 -0.53 1.07 -2.18
CA LEU A 119 -0.88 -0.04 -3.07
C LEU A 119 -0.73 0.32 -4.56
N GLY A 120 0.25 1.14 -4.91
CA GLY A 120 0.45 1.62 -6.26
C GLY A 120 -0.56 2.70 -6.65
N SER A 121 -0.87 3.57 -5.72
CA SER A 121 -1.82 4.66 -5.96
C SER A 121 -1.30 5.66 -7.00
N THR A 122 -2.22 6.34 -7.68
CA THR A 122 -1.87 7.32 -8.73
C THR A 122 -1.15 8.53 -8.17
N ASN A 123 -1.61 9.05 -7.03
CA ASN A 123 -1.09 10.30 -6.46
C ASN A 123 -0.17 10.08 -5.25
N GLY A 124 -0.10 8.87 -4.74
CA GLY A 124 0.74 8.49 -3.60
C GLY A 124 0.10 8.70 -2.24
N THR A 125 0.57 7.93 -1.29
CA THR A 125 0.31 8.06 0.15
C THR A 125 1.49 8.79 0.79
N TYR A 126 1.22 9.66 1.76
CA TYR A 126 2.26 10.42 2.45
C TYR A 126 2.20 10.15 3.95
N LEU A 127 3.36 9.88 4.54
CA LEU A 127 3.55 9.74 5.97
C LEU A 127 4.40 10.92 6.48
N ASN A 128 3.83 11.75 7.33
CA ASN A 128 4.47 12.99 7.84
C ASN A 128 5.02 13.89 6.72
N GLY A 129 4.33 13.93 5.57
CA GLY A 129 4.73 14.72 4.41
C GLY A 129 5.73 14.03 3.48
N THR A 130 6.26 12.85 3.83
CA THR A 130 7.15 12.06 2.97
C THR A 130 6.36 10.99 2.24
N ARG A 131 6.61 10.82 0.93
CA ARG A 131 5.94 9.80 0.13
C ARG A 131 6.33 8.39 0.58
N VAL A 132 5.33 7.53 0.72
CA VAL A 132 5.50 6.11 1.07
C VAL A 132 5.89 5.33 -0.18
N GLU A 133 7.12 4.79 -0.22
CA GLU A 133 7.63 3.99 -1.34
C GLU A 133 7.62 2.47 -1.06
N GLY A 134 7.39 2.09 0.18
CA GLY A 134 7.31 0.70 0.66
C GLY A 134 6.68 0.66 2.03
N PRO A 135 6.54 -0.52 2.65
CA PRO A 135 5.95 -0.63 3.98
C PRO A 135 6.70 0.23 5.01
N GLN A 136 5.99 1.18 5.62
CA GLN A 136 6.52 2.09 6.64
C GLN A 136 5.88 1.77 7.99
N ARG A 137 6.69 1.59 9.03
CA ARG A 137 6.20 1.41 10.39
C ARG A 137 5.54 2.69 10.88
N LEU A 138 4.36 2.56 11.48
CA LEU A 138 3.64 3.66 12.12
C LEU A 138 4.08 3.83 13.58
N SER A 139 4.16 5.09 14.00
CA SER A 139 4.40 5.50 15.37
C SER A 139 3.26 6.41 15.86
N PRO A 140 2.89 6.35 17.15
CA PRO A 140 1.84 7.22 17.69
C PRO A 140 2.07 8.68 17.36
N GLY A 141 1.03 9.34 16.84
CA GLY A 141 1.09 10.72 16.38
C GLY A 141 1.40 10.90 14.89
N ASP A 142 1.78 9.83 14.18
CA ASP A 142 2.05 9.91 12.74
C ASP A 142 0.84 10.39 11.95
N LYS A 143 1.11 11.27 10.98
CA LYS A 143 0.11 11.84 10.07
C LYS A 143 0.17 11.15 8.72
N ILE A 144 -0.96 10.60 8.30
CA ILE A 144 -1.14 9.94 7.00
C ILE A 144 -2.00 10.84 6.12
N THR A 145 -1.53 11.13 4.91
CA THR A 145 -2.25 12.01 3.96
C THR A 145 -2.49 11.27 2.65
N ILE A 146 -3.72 11.29 2.17
CA ILE A 146 -4.18 10.77 0.88
C ILE A 146 -5.04 11.84 0.22
N GLY A 147 -4.51 12.50 -0.83
CA GLY A 147 -5.15 13.66 -1.43
C GLY A 147 -5.33 14.78 -0.39
N ASP A 148 -6.57 15.25 -0.22
CA ASP A 148 -6.94 16.27 0.79
C ASP A 148 -7.35 15.64 2.14
N THR A 149 -7.36 14.31 2.24
CA THR A 149 -7.77 13.59 3.46
C THR A 149 -6.57 13.33 4.36
N GLU A 150 -6.70 13.68 5.64
CA GLU A 150 -5.68 13.51 6.65
C GLU A 150 -6.16 12.61 7.79
N PHE A 151 -5.30 11.69 8.20
CA PHE A 151 -5.49 10.82 9.35
C PHE A 151 -4.32 10.95 10.32
N ARG A 152 -4.56 10.60 11.57
CA ARG A 152 -3.53 10.44 12.61
C ARG A 152 -3.57 9.03 13.15
N TYR A 153 -2.40 8.42 13.27
CA TYR A 153 -2.25 7.15 13.97
C TYR A 153 -2.16 7.39 15.48
N GLU A 154 -2.97 6.68 16.25
CA GLU A 154 -2.99 6.74 17.72
C GLU A 154 -2.96 5.32 18.30
N GLU A 155 -2.31 5.18 19.43
CA GLU A 155 -2.13 3.92 20.16
C GLU A 155 -2.24 4.14 21.67
#